data_6b671d4e89b426a9bc54d9e54b731d66
#
_entry.id   6b671d4e89b426a9bc54d9e54b731d66
#
_cell.length_a   1.000
_cell.length_b   1.000
_cell.length_c   1.000
_cell.angle_alpha   90.00
_cell.angle_beta   90.00
_cell.angle_gamma   90.00
#
_symmetry.space_group_name_H-M   'P 1'
#
loop_
_entity.id
_entity.type
_entity.pdbx_description
1 polymer ?
#
loop_
_entity_poly.entity_id
_entity_poly.type
_entity_poly.pdbx_seq_one_letter_code
_entity_poly.pdbx_strand_id
1 'polypeptide(L)'
;MKEERVFFRSGKLSIQGLYASSGGEKGVVITHPHPQMGGSMRNNVVDALVSTFYRNGFSTLRFNFRGVGLSEGAYDDGIGNGKM
;
A
#
# COMPACT_ATOMS: atom_id res chain seq x y z
N MET A 1 8.08 0.84 -15.63
CA MET A 1 6.92 1.19 -14.79
C MET A 1 7.22 2.45 -14.00
N LYS A 2 6.29 3.36 -13.98
CA LYS A 2 6.45 4.58 -13.20
C LYS A 2 5.38 4.61 -12.11
N GLU A 3 5.82 4.59 -10.88
CA GLU A 3 4.92 4.70 -9.74
C GLU A 3 4.93 6.14 -9.24
N GLU A 4 3.75 6.64 -8.91
CA GLU A 4 3.59 7.98 -8.37
C GLU A 4 3.25 7.88 -6.89
N ARG A 5 3.89 8.75 -6.10
CA ARG A 5 3.56 8.85 -4.68
C ARG A 5 2.18 9.48 -4.55
N VAL A 6 1.31 8.83 -3.81
CA VAL A 6 -0.03 9.33 -3.55
C VAL A 6 -0.29 9.31 -2.06
N PHE A 7 -1.14 10.22 -1.61
CA PHE A 7 -1.66 10.22 -0.25
C PHE A 7 -3.16 10.25 -0.35
N PHE A 8 -3.82 9.37 0.38
CA PHE A 8 -5.27 9.34 0.39
C PHE A 8 -5.77 9.25 1.82
N ARG A 9 -7.03 9.58 1.99
CA ARG A 9 -7.62 9.63 3.33
C ARG A 9 -8.30 8.33 3.66
N SER A 10 -8.05 7.85 4.87
CA SER A 10 -8.78 6.75 5.47
C SER A 10 -9.36 7.29 6.77
N GLY A 11 -10.63 7.64 6.77
CA GLY A 11 -11.21 8.39 7.86
C GLY A 11 -10.53 9.75 7.97
N LYS A 12 -9.88 10.01 9.11
CA LYS A 12 -9.16 11.26 9.34
C LYS A 12 -7.66 11.15 9.08
N LEU A 13 -7.19 9.97 8.68
CA LEU A 13 -5.76 9.73 8.51
C LEU A 13 -5.35 9.85 7.05
N SER A 14 -4.15 10.39 6.83
CA SER A 14 -3.53 10.40 5.52
C SER A 14 -2.68 9.15 5.37
N ILE A 15 -2.89 8.41 4.31
CA ILE A 15 -2.21 7.15 4.06
C ILE A 15 -1.31 7.30 2.84
N GLN A 16 -0.06 6.88 2.98
CA GLN A 16 0.93 6.93 1.92
C GLN A 16 0.80 5.72 1.00
N GLY A 17 0.83 5.96 -0.30
CA GLY A 17 0.81 4.87 -1.27
C GLY A 17 1.65 5.16 -2.50
N LEU A 18 1.78 4.14 -3.34
CA LEU A 18 2.41 4.25 -4.65
C LEU A 18 1.45 3.67 -5.67
N TYR A 19 1.16 4.48 -6.67
CA TYR A 19 0.21 4.12 -7.72
C TYR A 19 0.90 4.07 -9.08
N ALA A 20 0.63 3.03 -9.83
CA ALA A 20 1.10 2.92 -11.21
C ALA A 20 -0.06 2.57 -12.11
N SER A 21 -0.32 3.45 -13.09
CA SER A 21 -1.36 3.21 -14.07
C SER A 21 -0.78 2.42 -15.24
N SER A 22 -1.48 1.36 -15.64
CA SER A 22 -1.08 0.59 -16.81
C SER A 22 -1.79 1.07 -18.08
N GLY A 23 -2.75 1.97 -17.92
CA GLY A 23 -3.61 2.37 -19.05
C GLY A 23 -4.77 1.44 -19.29
N GLY A 24 -4.84 0.31 -18.59
CA GLY A 24 -5.94 -0.65 -18.73
C GLY A 24 -7.06 -0.37 -17.76
N GLU A 25 -8.10 -1.19 -17.85
CA GLU A 25 -9.27 -1.05 -16.99
C GLU A 25 -9.18 -1.81 -15.69
N LYS A 26 -8.23 -2.73 -15.58
CA LYS A 26 -8.11 -3.56 -14.39
C LYS A 26 -7.13 -2.96 -13.41
N GLY A 27 -7.44 -3.09 -12.14
CA GLY A 27 -6.57 -2.62 -11.08
C GLY A 27 -6.47 -3.63 -9.95
N VAL A 28 -5.39 -3.53 -9.20
CA VAL A 28 -5.16 -4.41 -8.05
C VAL A 28 -4.59 -3.58 -6.91
N VAL A 29 -5.05 -3.87 -5.70
CA VAL A 29 -4.51 -3.28 -4.48
C VAL A 29 -3.70 -4.35 -3.77
N ILE A 30 -2.46 -4.01 -3.45
CA ILE A 30 -1.53 -4.96 -2.85
C ILE A 30 -1.17 -4.48 -1.44
N THR A 31 -1.40 -5.34 -0.46
CA THR A 31 -1.10 -5.02 0.93
C THR A 31 0.24 -5.62 1.33
N HIS A 32 0.84 -5.07 2.36
CA HIS A 32 2.15 -5.53 2.83
C HIS A 32 2.00 -6.45 4.05
N PRO A 33 3.08 -7.18 4.39
CA PRO A 33 3.09 -8.02 5.58
C PRO A 33 2.93 -7.21 6.86
N HIS A 34 2.65 -7.92 7.94
CA HIS A 34 2.47 -7.33 9.24
C HIS A 34 3.65 -6.44 9.64
N PRO A 35 3.42 -5.20 10.08
CA PRO A 35 4.52 -4.27 10.36
C PRO A 35 5.51 -4.76 11.41
N GLN A 36 5.06 -5.54 12.39
CA GLN A 36 5.97 -6.07 13.42
C GLN A 36 6.94 -7.08 12.87
N MET A 37 6.73 -7.55 11.66
CA MET A 37 7.64 -8.44 10.96
C MET A 37 8.44 -7.69 9.90
N GLY A 38 8.56 -6.38 10.06
CA GLY A 38 9.29 -5.55 9.12
C GLY A 38 8.52 -5.21 7.85
N GLY A 39 7.20 -5.42 7.86
CA GLY A 39 6.39 -5.19 6.68
C GLY A 39 6.17 -3.72 6.37
N SER A 40 6.22 -3.39 5.09
CA SER A 40 5.84 -2.09 4.55
C SER A 40 5.52 -2.27 3.08
N MET A 41 5.02 -1.21 2.46
CA MET A 41 4.72 -1.25 1.02
C MET A 41 5.97 -1.45 0.17
N ARG A 42 7.17 -1.37 0.76
CA ARG A 42 8.45 -1.58 0.06
C ARG A 42 9.04 -2.97 0.31
N ASN A 43 8.24 -3.87 0.83
CA ASN A 43 8.66 -5.25 1.03
C ASN A 43 8.95 -5.94 -0.31
N ASN A 44 9.92 -6.84 -0.33
CA ASN A 44 10.33 -7.55 -1.56
C ASN A 44 9.18 -8.30 -2.22
N VAL A 45 8.32 -8.91 -1.42
CA VAL A 45 7.18 -9.65 -1.96
C VAL A 45 6.18 -8.69 -2.59
N VAL A 46 5.96 -7.55 -1.95
CA VAL A 46 5.10 -6.51 -2.50
C VAL A 46 5.66 -5.99 -3.82
N ASP A 47 6.97 -5.73 -3.88
CA ASP A 47 7.63 -5.30 -5.11
C ASP A 47 7.42 -6.30 -6.24
N ALA A 48 7.59 -7.59 -5.94
CA ALA A 48 7.44 -8.64 -6.93
C ALA A 48 5.99 -8.71 -7.44
N LEU A 49 5.02 -8.60 -6.55
CA LEU A 49 3.61 -8.64 -6.92
C LEU A 49 3.23 -7.43 -7.78
N VAL A 50 3.69 -6.24 -7.39
CA VAL A 50 3.42 -5.03 -8.17
C VAL A 50 3.96 -5.18 -9.58
N SER A 51 5.22 -5.61 -9.73
CA SER A 51 5.82 -5.78 -11.04
C SER A 51 5.09 -6.80 -11.89
N THR A 52 4.69 -7.91 -11.27
CA THR A 52 4.01 -8.99 -11.99
C THR A 52 2.64 -8.54 -12.49
N PHE A 53 1.84 -7.92 -11.62
CA PHE A 53 0.53 -7.45 -12.03
C PHE A 53 0.62 -6.34 -13.07
N TYR A 54 1.57 -5.41 -12.88
CA TYR A 54 1.72 -4.32 -13.84
C TYR A 54 2.05 -4.84 -15.24
N ARG A 55 2.96 -5.82 -15.33
CA ARG A 55 3.33 -6.42 -16.63
C ARG A 55 2.17 -7.15 -17.27
N ASN A 56 1.18 -7.55 -16.50
CA ASN A 56 0.00 -8.21 -17.01
C ASN A 56 -1.16 -7.24 -17.25
N GLY A 57 -0.88 -5.95 -17.31
CA GLY A 57 -1.87 -4.95 -17.69
C GLY A 57 -2.69 -4.39 -16.56
N PHE A 58 -2.32 -4.67 -15.32
CA PHE A 58 -3.04 -4.14 -14.16
C PHE A 58 -2.42 -2.84 -13.68
N SER A 59 -3.26 -1.86 -13.41
CA SER A 59 -2.83 -0.71 -12.61
C SER A 59 -2.67 -1.19 -11.18
N THR A 60 -1.66 -0.69 -10.48
CA THR A 60 -1.32 -1.19 -9.15
C THR A 60 -1.34 -0.09 -8.14
N LEU A 61 -1.84 -0.40 -6.95
CA LEU A 61 -1.75 0.48 -5.79
C LEU A 61 -1.23 -0.33 -4.62
N ARG A 62 -0.15 0.14 -4.03
CA ARG A 62 0.35 -0.39 -2.77
C ARG A 62 0.41 0.76 -1.77
N PHE A 63 0.23 0.46 -0.51
CA PHE A 63 0.21 1.51 0.51
C PHE A 63 0.78 1.01 1.82
N ASN A 64 1.20 1.95 2.65
CA ASN A 64 1.65 1.64 4.01
C ASN A 64 0.45 1.66 4.95
N PHE A 65 0.37 0.66 5.83
CA PHE A 65 -0.64 0.66 6.89
C PHE A 65 -0.46 1.90 7.74
N ARG A 66 -1.50 2.29 8.45
CA ARG A 66 -1.41 3.44 9.34
C ARG A 66 -0.27 3.23 10.34
N GLY A 67 0.47 4.31 10.62
CA GLY A 67 1.62 4.24 11.50
C GLY A 67 2.88 3.69 10.87
N VAL A 68 2.84 3.32 9.56
CA VAL A 68 4.00 2.80 8.84
C VAL A 68 4.46 3.83 7.83
N GLY A 69 5.76 4.04 7.75
CA GLY A 69 6.34 5.02 6.83
C GLY A 69 5.74 6.40 7.05
N LEU A 70 5.24 7.01 5.99
CA LEU A 70 4.63 8.34 6.04
C LEU A 70 3.11 8.28 6.22
N SER A 71 2.53 7.11 6.42
CA SER A 71 1.12 7.00 6.74
C SER A 71 0.87 7.47 8.15
N GLU A 72 -0.19 8.28 8.33
CA GLU A 72 -0.52 8.83 9.64
C GLU A 72 -1.10 7.77 10.58
N GLY A 73 -1.20 8.14 11.84
CA GLY A 73 -1.72 7.27 12.88
C GLY A 73 -0.64 6.41 13.48
N ALA A 74 -1.03 5.45 14.27
CA ALA A 74 -0.12 4.51 14.89
C ALA A 74 -0.58 3.09 14.58
N TYR A 75 0.37 2.21 14.34
CA TYR A 75 0.04 0.81 14.22
C TYR A 75 -0.28 0.29 15.63
N ASP A 76 -1.42 -0.34 15.75
CA ASP A 76 -1.91 -0.77 17.04
C ASP A 76 -2.28 -2.23 16.96
N ASP A 77 -1.34 -3.06 17.02
CA ASP A 77 -1.33 -4.50 16.91
C ASP A 77 -2.64 -5.22 17.34
N GLY A 78 -3.71 -4.88 16.68
CA GLY A 78 -4.99 -5.53 16.86
C GLY A 78 -5.92 -4.88 17.87
N ILE A 79 -5.43 -4.14 18.81
CA ILE A 79 -6.30 -3.56 19.84
C ILE A 79 -6.93 -2.29 19.32
N GLY A 80 -6.13 -1.32 18.94
CA GLY A 80 -6.66 -0.08 18.41
C GLY A 80 -7.24 -0.24 17.03
N ASN A 81 -6.79 -1.21 16.28
CA ASN A 81 -7.27 -1.44 14.94
C ASN A 81 -8.76 -1.74 14.89
N GLY A 82 -9.27 -2.35 15.92
CA GLY A 82 -10.69 -2.60 15.98
C GLY A 82 -11.52 -1.34 16.08
N LYS A 83 -10.89 -0.22 16.28
CA LYS A 83 -11.55 1.07 16.42
C LYS A 83 -11.49 1.92 15.17
N MET A 84 -10.98 1.38 14.14
CA MET A 84 -10.83 2.11 12.89
C MET A 84 -12.16 2.42 12.23
#